data_f0778546226ba477ae6c0942ea058d58
#
_entry.id   f0778546226ba477ae6c0942ea058d58
#
_cell.length_a   1.000
_cell.length_b   1.000
_cell.length_c   1.000
_cell.angle_alpha   90.00
_cell.angle_beta   90.00
_cell.angle_gamma   90.00
#
_symmetry.space_group_name_H-M   'P 1'
#
loop_
_entity.id
_entity.type
_entity.pdbx_description
1 polymer ?
#
loop_
_entity_poly.entity_id
_entity_poly.type
_entity_poly.pdbx_seq_one_letter_code
_entity_poly.pdbx_strand_id
1 'polypeptide(L)'
;MSQSDTQPDAGPEQNANAGDESTLTVLLAFGANLAIAVAKSVAATMTGSASMVAEATHSWADTGNEVLLLIANRRSRHAADKAHPLGFGREAYIWSMFAALGLFALGAGVSITHGVQELFNPEPASDFGVAYAVLGISFVLEAISFRQAYRQLRTEASDADRDLLEHALKTSDPTVRAVFAEDAAALIGLVIAFAGVLAHQLTGSPIPDALGSIAVGVLLGVIALILIDRNRRFLVGEEASPQLRGAGLETLLSLPEVSRVTFLRMEYLGPRQVYLVAGVDLVGDLAEHTVAGILRDLEGQLEAHPHIVKAVLTLSNEDEPSLLA
;
A
#
# COMPACT_ATOMS: atom_id res chain seq x y z
N MET A 1 6.90 52.48 8.35
CA MET A 1 7.54 51.82 7.23
C MET A 1 7.53 50.32 7.58
N SER A 2 6.49 49.66 7.15
CA SER A 2 6.31 48.20 7.35
C SER A 2 6.50 47.54 5.99
N GLN A 3 7.54 46.76 5.83
CA GLN A 3 7.75 45.92 4.66
C GLN A 3 6.90 44.66 4.80
N SER A 4 5.92 44.50 3.94
CA SER A 4 5.17 43.29 3.73
C SER A 4 6.01 42.36 2.82
N ASP A 5 6.59 41.31 3.38
CA ASP A 5 7.17 40.20 2.60
C ASP A 5 6.02 39.41 1.98
N THR A 6 5.75 39.68 0.72
CA THR A 6 4.93 38.83 -0.15
C THR A 6 5.79 37.68 -0.63
N GLN A 7 5.55 36.47 -0.11
CA GLN A 7 6.02 35.23 -0.72
C GLN A 7 5.46 35.13 -2.15
N PRO A 8 6.27 34.82 -3.17
CA PRO A 8 5.77 34.64 -4.52
C PRO A 8 4.93 33.38 -4.61
N ASP A 9 3.69 33.58 -5.06
CA ASP A 9 2.76 32.53 -5.43
C ASP A 9 3.41 31.62 -6.50
N ALA A 10 3.56 30.35 -6.25
CA ALA A 10 4.13 29.40 -7.19
C ALA A 10 3.13 29.25 -8.36
N GLY A 11 3.48 29.80 -9.50
CA GLY A 11 2.60 29.89 -10.67
C GLY A 11 2.22 28.50 -11.23
N PRO A 12 1.15 28.44 -12.06
CA PRO A 12 0.59 27.20 -12.61
C PRO A 12 1.57 26.37 -13.46
N GLU A 13 2.67 26.92 -13.91
CA GLU A 13 3.71 26.21 -14.67
C GLU A 13 4.58 25.28 -13.82
N GLN A 14 4.79 25.53 -12.53
CA GLN A 14 5.53 24.65 -11.64
C GLN A 14 4.73 23.41 -11.26
N ASN A 15 3.40 23.52 -11.17
CA ASN A 15 2.51 22.40 -10.91
C ASN A 15 2.32 21.49 -12.15
N ALA A 16 2.39 22.03 -13.36
CA ALA A 16 2.33 21.25 -14.60
C ALA A 16 3.60 20.39 -14.79
N ASN A 17 4.80 20.97 -14.54
CA ASN A 17 6.06 20.24 -14.66
C ASN A 17 6.20 19.12 -13.63
N ALA A 18 5.76 19.33 -12.39
CA ALA A 18 5.78 18.29 -11.36
C ALA A 18 4.83 17.11 -11.68
N GLY A 19 3.71 17.37 -12.36
CA GLY A 19 2.79 16.34 -12.83
C GLY A 19 3.35 15.50 -13.99
N ASP A 20 4.07 16.12 -14.92
CA ASP A 20 4.68 15.45 -16.07
C ASP A 20 5.91 14.61 -15.66
N GLU A 21 6.76 15.11 -14.76
CA GLU A 21 7.90 14.34 -14.21
C GLU A 21 7.42 13.11 -13.43
N SER A 22 6.36 13.23 -12.65
CA SER A 22 5.74 12.11 -11.94
C SER A 22 5.19 11.05 -12.90
N THR A 23 4.52 11.46 -13.98
CA THR A 23 3.93 10.57 -14.98
C THR A 23 5.03 9.83 -15.77
N LEU A 24 6.10 10.52 -16.15
CA LEU A 24 7.23 9.91 -16.85
C LEU A 24 7.92 8.85 -15.98
N THR A 25 8.14 9.14 -14.71
CA THR A 25 8.76 8.20 -13.75
C THR A 25 7.93 6.92 -13.64
N VAL A 26 6.61 7.04 -13.52
CA VAL A 26 5.69 5.90 -13.45
C VAL A 26 5.71 5.08 -14.75
N LEU A 27 5.70 5.73 -15.92
CA LEU A 27 5.79 5.03 -17.21
C LEU A 27 7.12 4.32 -17.41
N LEU A 28 8.22 4.88 -16.92
CA LEU A 28 9.55 4.26 -16.97
C LEU A 28 9.60 3.02 -16.05
N ALA A 29 9.05 3.11 -14.85
CA ALA A 29 8.95 1.98 -13.93
C ALA A 29 8.13 0.84 -14.54
N PHE A 30 6.93 1.14 -15.03
CA PHE A 30 6.07 0.19 -15.73
C PHE A 30 6.78 -0.45 -16.94
N GLY A 31 7.47 0.34 -17.75
CA GLY A 31 8.23 -0.16 -18.90
C GLY A 31 9.36 -1.08 -18.51
N ALA A 32 10.05 -0.80 -17.39
CA ALA A 32 11.10 -1.66 -16.85
C ALA A 32 10.53 -3.01 -16.36
N ASN A 33 9.44 -3.00 -15.60
CA ASN A 33 8.78 -4.22 -15.11
C ASN A 33 8.24 -5.08 -16.27
N LEU A 34 7.64 -4.45 -17.27
CA LEU A 34 7.20 -5.14 -18.48
C LEU A 34 8.37 -5.79 -19.23
N ALA A 35 9.51 -5.09 -19.35
CA ALA A 35 10.71 -5.65 -20.00
C ALA A 35 11.28 -6.84 -19.23
N ILE A 36 11.27 -6.78 -17.89
CA ILE A 36 11.66 -7.90 -17.02
C ILE A 36 10.72 -9.09 -17.21
N ALA A 37 9.40 -8.88 -17.23
CA ALA A 37 8.41 -9.93 -17.44
C ALA A 37 8.62 -10.64 -18.79
N VAL A 38 8.87 -9.88 -19.86
CA VAL A 38 9.18 -10.41 -21.18
C VAL A 38 10.50 -11.19 -21.16
N ALA A 39 11.57 -10.66 -20.58
CA ALA A 39 12.86 -11.31 -20.49
C ALA A 39 12.79 -12.63 -19.70
N LYS A 40 12.09 -12.65 -18.56
CA LYS A 40 11.83 -13.88 -17.79
C LYS A 40 11.00 -14.90 -18.57
N SER A 41 10.00 -14.45 -19.36
CA SER A 41 9.19 -15.34 -20.22
C SER A 41 10.03 -16.00 -21.32
N VAL A 42 10.90 -15.22 -21.97
CA VAL A 42 11.84 -15.78 -22.97
C VAL A 42 12.77 -16.78 -22.32
N ALA A 43 13.36 -16.45 -21.16
CA ALA A 43 14.23 -17.38 -20.44
C ALA A 43 13.49 -18.65 -20.01
N ALA A 44 12.25 -18.55 -19.54
CA ALA A 44 11.42 -19.70 -19.17
C ALA A 44 11.18 -20.64 -20.36
N THR A 45 10.87 -20.08 -21.54
CA THR A 45 10.66 -20.90 -22.77
C THR A 45 11.94 -21.51 -23.31
N MET A 46 13.09 -20.81 -23.18
CA MET A 46 14.39 -21.33 -23.64
C MET A 46 14.93 -22.43 -22.70
N THR A 47 14.70 -22.28 -21.41
CA THR A 47 15.30 -23.17 -20.41
C THR A 47 14.42 -24.39 -20.05
N GLY A 48 13.09 -24.27 -20.23
CA GLY A 48 12.13 -25.28 -19.75
C GLY A 48 12.09 -25.38 -18.22
N SER A 49 12.62 -24.38 -17.47
CA SER A 49 12.66 -24.42 -16.02
C SER A 49 11.31 -24.02 -15.41
N ALA A 50 10.77 -24.86 -14.53
CA ALA A 50 9.53 -24.60 -13.82
C ALA A 50 9.65 -23.36 -12.91
N SER A 51 10.77 -23.17 -12.25
CA SER A 51 11.03 -21.98 -11.43
C SER A 51 11.10 -20.70 -12.28
N MET A 52 11.64 -20.78 -13.51
CA MET A 52 11.63 -19.64 -14.43
C MET A 52 10.21 -19.28 -14.90
N VAL A 53 9.34 -20.27 -15.11
CA VAL A 53 7.92 -20.05 -15.42
C VAL A 53 7.23 -19.34 -14.24
N ALA A 54 7.50 -19.79 -12.99
CA ALA A 54 6.97 -19.16 -11.79
C ALA A 54 7.41 -17.68 -11.70
N GLU A 55 8.69 -17.41 -11.92
CA GLU A 55 9.26 -16.04 -11.90
C GLU A 55 8.70 -15.16 -13.03
N ALA A 56 8.53 -15.71 -14.24
CA ALA A 56 7.90 -14.97 -15.34
C ALA A 56 6.44 -14.62 -15.00
N THR A 57 5.68 -15.57 -14.46
CA THR A 57 4.28 -15.38 -14.06
C THR A 57 4.16 -14.34 -12.95
N HIS A 58 5.07 -14.36 -11.97
CA HIS A 58 5.15 -13.35 -10.93
C HIS A 58 5.34 -11.96 -11.53
N SER A 59 6.33 -11.77 -12.40
CA SER A 59 6.58 -10.46 -13.01
C SER A 59 5.44 -9.95 -13.91
N TRP A 60 4.66 -10.84 -14.53
CA TRP A 60 3.43 -10.45 -15.22
C TRP A 60 2.34 -10.02 -14.25
N ALA A 61 2.21 -10.69 -13.09
CA ALA A 61 1.28 -10.31 -12.05
C ALA A 61 1.65 -8.93 -11.49
N ASP A 62 2.94 -8.65 -11.22
CA ASP A 62 3.43 -7.36 -10.74
C ASP A 62 3.17 -6.24 -11.74
N THR A 63 3.44 -6.48 -13.04
CA THR A 63 3.12 -5.52 -14.11
C THR A 63 1.63 -5.20 -14.16
N GLY A 64 0.76 -6.20 -13.98
CA GLY A 64 -0.69 -6.01 -13.88
C GLY A 64 -1.09 -5.25 -12.62
N ASN A 65 -0.48 -5.56 -11.48
CA ASN A 65 -0.72 -4.88 -10.20
C ASN A 65 -0.39 -3.40 -10.26
N GLU A 66 0.70 -3.04 -10.91
CA GLU A 66 1.10 -1.64 -11.09
C GLU A 66 0.01 -0.80 -11.76
N VAL A 67 -0.67 -1.35 -12.78
CA VAL A 67 -1.82 -0.71 -13.42
C VAL A 67 -2.98 -0.55 -12.44
N LEU A 68 -3.31 -1.58 -11.66
CA LEU A 68 -4.40 -1.54 -10.69
C LEU A 68 -4.10 -0.57 -9.54
N LEU A 69 -2.85 -0.49 -9.06
CA LEU A 69 -2.43 0.48 -8.05
C LEU A 69 -2.46 1.92 -8.56
N LEU A 70 -2.12 2.15 -9.84
CA LEU A 70 -2.29 3.46 -10.48
C LEU A 70 -3.76 3.88 -10.54
N ILE A 71 -4.66 2.95 -10.90
CA ILE A 71 -6.10 3.19 -10.89
C ILE A 71 -6.56 3.50 -9.45
N ALA A 72 -6.10 2.73 -8.46
CA ALA A 72 -6.38 2.93 -7.04
C ALA A 72 -6.05 4.36 -6.60
N ASN A 73 -4.82 4.80 -6.90
CA ASN A 73 -4.34 6.14 -6.55
C ASN A 73 -5.13 7.26 -7.25
N ARG A 74 -5.48 7.09 -8.52
CA ARG A 74 -6.30 8.07 -9.23
C ARG A 74 -7.72 8.14 -8.72
N ARG A 75 -8.37 6.98 -8.54
CA ARG A 75 -9.76 6.88 -8.11
C ARG A 75 -9.98 7.38 -6.69
N SER A 76 -9.09 7.02 -5.77
CA SER A 76 -9.20 7.41 -4.36
C SER A 76 -9.09 8.92 -4.11
N ARG A 77 -8.51 9.67 -5.05
CA ARG A 77 -8.34 11.13 -4.95
C ARG A 77 -9.53 11.94 -5.47
N HIS A 78 -10.58 11.29 -5.99
CA HIS A 78 -11.77 12.01 -6.42
C HIS A 78 -12.44 12.69 -5.23
N ALA A 79 -12.83 13.95 -5.43
CA ALA A 79 -13.55 14.72 -4.42
C ALA A 79 -14.92 14.09 -4.12
N ALA A 80 -15.43 14.35 -2.91
CA ALA A 80 -16.77 13.96 -2.51
C ALA A 80 -17.82 14.54 -3.46
N ASP A 81 -18.86 13.75 -3.75
CA ASP A 81 -20.02 14.14 -4.52
C ASP A 81 -21.33 13.79 -3.77
N LYS A 82 -22.47 14.07 -4.38
CA LYS A 82 -23.78 13.78 -3.76
C LYS A 82 -24.02 12.28 -3.50
N ALA A 83 -23.43 11.40 -4.31
CA ALA A 83 -23.58 9.96 -4.17
C ALA A 83 -22.54 9.39 -3.19
N HIS A 84 -21.39 10.05 -3.07
CA HIS A 84 -20.27 9.66 -2.20
C HIS A 84 -19.87 10.83 -1.30
N PRO A 85 -20.65 11.13 -0.26
CA PRO A 85 -20.47 12.32 0.58
C PRO A 85 -19.17 12.31 1.40
N LEU A 86 -18.56 11.13 1.60
CA LEU A 86 -17.25 10.95 2.26
C LEU A 86 -16.10 10.77 1.25
N GLY A 87 -16.33 11.04 -0.04
CA GLY A 87 -15.34 10.90 -1.11
C GLY A 87 -15.09 9.44 -1.52
N PHE A 88 -14.02 9.24 -2.27
CA PHE A 88 -13.68 7.97 -2.90
C PHE A 88 -12.44 7.30 -2.28
N GLY A 89 -12.01 7.72 -1.09
CA GLY A 89 -10.78 7.21 -0.47
C GLY A 89 -10.72 5.68 -0.34
N ARG A 90 -11.86 5.02 -0.09
CA ARG A 90 -11.96 3.54 0.01
C ARG A 90 -11.69 2.80 -1.31
N GLU A 91 -11.79 3.47 -2.45
CA GLU A 91 -11.42 2.89 -3.75
C GLU A 91 -9.97 2.41 -3.79
N ALA A 92 -9.07 3.05 -3.03
CA ALA A 92 -7.70 2.59 -2.91
C ALA A 92 -7.60 1.15 -2.41
N TYR A 93 -8.40 0.79 -1.41
CA TYR A 93 -8.41 -0.57 -0.84
C TYR A 93 -9.07 -1.58 -1.77
N ILE A 94 -10.12 -1.17 -2.51
CA ILE A 94 -10.82 -2.04 -3.48
C ILE A 94 -9.89 -2.43 -4.61
N TRP A 95 -9.23 -1.45 -5.25
CA TRP A 95 -8.33 -1.71 -6.37
C TRP A 95 -7.06 -2.47 -5.94
N SER A 96 -6.51 -2.15 -4.77
CA SER A 96 -5.40 -2.91 -4.20
C SER A 96 -5.81 -4.36 -3.83
N MET A 97 -7.06 -4.60 -3.45
CA MET A 97 -7.58 -5.95 -3.24
C MET A 97 -7.69 -6.72 -4.56
N PHE A 98 -8.12 -6.07 -5.67
CA PHE A 98 -8.10 -6.69 -6.99
C PHE A 98 -6.68 -7.02 -7.45
N ALA A 99 -5.71 -6.15 -7.17
CA ALA A 99 -4.29 -6.43 -7.41
C ALA A 99 -3.83 -7.69 -6.66
N ALA A 100 -4.12 -7.78 -5.36
CA ALA A 100 -3.77 -8.96 -4.57
C ALA A 100 -4.49 -10.24 -5.03
N LEU A 101 -5.74 -10.16 -5.51
CA LEU A 101 -6.45 -11.29 -6.11
C LEU A 101 -5.81 -11.73 -7.43
N GLY A 102 -5.32 -10.79 -8.24
CA GLY A 102 -4.54 -11.06 -9.46
C GLY A 102 -3.25 -11.81 -9.14
N LEU A 103 -2.49 -11.34 -8.15
CA LEU A 103 -1.27 -11.99 -7.66
C LEU A 103 -1.56 -13.42 -7.16
N PHE A 104 -2.66 -13.61 -6.43
CA PHE A 104 -3.07 -14.93 -5.96
C PHE A 104 -3.42 -15.87 -7.13
N ALA A 105 -4.25 -15.42 -8.05
CA ALA A 105 -4.74 -16.26 -9.14
C ALA A 105 -3.63 -16.60 -10.15
N LEU A 106 -2.88 -15.60 -10.61
CA LEU A 106 -1.82 -15.76 -11.59
C LEU A 106 -0.52 -16.20 -10.91
N GLY A 107 0.00 -15.44 -9.96
CA GLY A 107 1.28 -15.73 -9.31
C GLY A 107 1.28 -17.09 -8.61
N ALA A 108 0.40 -17.29 -7.64
CA ALA A 108 0.34 -18.54 -6.90
C ALA A 108 -0.27 -19.68 -7.73
N GLY A 109 -1.42 -19.44 -8.37
CA GLY A 109 -2.17 -20.47 -9.08
C GLY A 109 -1.37 -21.11 -10.22
N VAL A 110 -0.79 -20.29 -11.09
CA VAL A 110 0.00 -20.79 -12.23
C VAL A 110 1.28 -21.46 -11.75
N SER A 111 2.02 -20.82 -10.82
CA SER A 111 3.30 -21.37 -10.34
C SER A 111 3.15 -22.72 -9.64
N ILE A 112 2.13 -22.87 -8.79
CA ILE A 112 1.86 -24.17 -8.13
C ILE A 112 1.42 -25.21 -9.15
N THR A 113 0.47 -24.84 -10.04
CA THR A 113 -0.04 -25.80 -11.04
C THR A 113 1.07 -26.28 -11.96
N HIS A 114 1.90 -25.37 -12.47
CA HIS A 114 3.03 -25.72 -13.34
C HIS A 114 4.07 -26.57 -12.60
N GLY A 115 4.46 -26.18 -11.38
CA GLY A 115 5.40 -26.99 -10.59
C GLY A 115 4.87 -28.39 -10.28
N VAL A 116 3.57 -28.55 -9.99
CA VAL A 116 2.94 -29.85 -9.81
C VAL A 116 2.93 -30.65 -11.12
N GLN A 117 2.60 -30.03 -12.26
CA GLN A 117 2.65 -30.71 -13.57
C GLN A 117 4.06 -31.22 -13.91
N GLU A 118 5.08 -30.41 -13.62
CA GLU A 118 6.48 -30.77 -13.84
C GLU A 118 6.94 -31.95 -12.98
N LEU A 119 6.39 -32.12 -11.76
CA LEU A 119 6.67 -33.29 -10.93
C LEU A 119 6.14 -34.61 -11.57
N PHE A 120 5.02 -34.55 -12.29
CA PHE A 120 4.41 -35.74 -12.92
C PHE A 120 4.87 -35.98 -14.36
N ASN A 121 5.21 -34.90 -15.08
CA ASN A 121 5.64 -34.95 -16.49
C ASN A 121 6.90 -34.06 -16.63
N PRO A 122 8.04 -34.53 -16.13
CA PRO A 122 9.26 -33.74 -16.13
C PRO A 122 9.78 -33.48 -17.55
N GLU A 123 10.06 -32.19 -17.84
CA GLU A 123 10.70 -31.76 -19.07
C GLU A 123 12.21 -31.53 -18.82
N PRO A 124 13.08 -31.93 -19.78
CA PRO A 124 14.50 -31.69 -19.62
C PRO A 124 14.80 -30.18 -19.75
N ALA A 125 15.33 -29.57 -18.68
CA ALA A 125 15.81 -28.20 -18.76
C ALA A 125 17.14 -28.10 -19.50
N SER A 126 17.29 -27.02 -20.25
CA SER A 126 18.51 -26.71 -21.00
C SER A 126 18.90 -25.24 -20.75
N ASP A 127 20.03 -24.82 -21.31
CA ASP A 127 20.46 -23.40 -21.30
C ASP A 127 20.46 -22.72 -19.93
N PHE A 128 20.88 -23.44 -18.88
CA PHE A 128 20.98 -22.91 -17.49
C PHE A 128 21.70 -21.57 -17.40
N GLY A 129 22.64 -21.29 -18.31
CA GLY A 129 23.32 -19.99 -18.38
C GLY A 129 22.38 -18.83 -18.64
N VAL A 130 21.34 -19.01 -19.45
CA VAL A 130 20.30 -18.01 -19.71
C VAL A 130 19.48 -17.78 -18.45
N ALA A 131 19.09 -18.85 -17.75
CA ALA A 131 18.35 -18.73 -16.47
C ALA A 131 19.16 -17.90 -15.46
N TYR A 132 20.42 -18.23 -15.24
CA TYR A 132 21.27 -17.49 -14.29
C TYR A 132 21.46 -16.02 -14.66
N ALA A 133 21.66 -15.74 -15.96
CA ALA A 133 21.81 -14.35 -16.41
C ALA A 133 20.55 -13.53 -16.13
N VAL A 134 19.36 -14.06 -16.47
CA VAL A 134 18.09 -13.37 -16.27
C VAL A 134 17.76 -13.25 -14.78
N LEU A 135 17.92 -14.33 -13.99
CA LEU A 135 17.72 -14.27 -12.53
C LEU A 135 18.66 -13.27 -11.85
N GLY A 136 19.94 -13.24 -12.26
CA GLY A 136 20.92 -12.31 -11.70
C GLY A 136 20.61 -10.84 -12.03
N ILE A 137 20.24 -10.54 -13.27
CA ILE A 137 19.83 -9.19 -13.68
C ILE A 137 18.55 -8.78 -12.93
N SER A 138 17.54 -9.66 -12.90
CA SER A 138 16.30 -9.42 -12.18
C SER A 138 16.54 -9.16 -10.69
N PHE A 139 17.41 -9.96 -10.05
CA PHE A 139 17.75 -9.77 -8.65
C PHE A 139 18.36 -8.39 -8.35
N VAL A 140 19.23 -7.90 -9.22
CA VAL A 140 19.83 -6.56 -9.06
C VAL A 140 18.75 -5.46 -9.19
N LEU A 141 17.86 -5.58 -10.18
CA LEU A 141 16.80 -4.60 -10.41
C LEU A 141 15.76 -4.59 -9.26
N GLU A 142 15.31 -5.77 -8.85
CA GLU A 142 14.39 -5.92 -7.70
C GLU A 142 15.02 -5.46 -6.38
N ALA A 143 16.32 -5.71 -6.18
CA ALA A 143 17.02 -5.22 -4.98
C ALA A 143 17.12 -3.69 -4.93
N ILE A 144 17.22 -3.02 -6.08
CA ILE A 144 17.19 -1.55 -6.16
C ILE A 144 15.79 -1.04 -5.80
N SER A 145 14.73 -1.62 -6.36
CA SER A 145 13.33 -1.30 -6.05
C SER A 145 13.04 -1.52 -4.57
N PHE A 146 13.31 -2.72 -4.07
CA PHE A 146 13.12 -3.05 -2.65
C PHE A 146 13.85 -2.11 -1.70
N ARG A 147 15.09 -1.73 -2.03
CA ARG A 147 15.86 -0.79 -1.22
C ARG A 147 15.18 0.57 -1.14
N GLN A 148 14.56 1.03 -2.23
CA GLN A 148 13.80 2.29 -2.24
C GLN A 148 12.55 2.17 -1.39
N ALA A 149 11.73 1.13 -1.58
CA ALA A 149 10.54 0.85 -0.76
C ALA A 149 10.89 0.70 0.73
N TYR A 150 11.95 -0.04 1.05
CA TYR A 150 12.46 -0.22 2.41
C TYR A 150 12.85 1.12 3.07
N ARG A 151 13.56 2.00 2.35
CA ARG A 151 13.97 3.31 2.88
C ARG A 151 12.77 4.19 3.17
N GLN A 152 11.82 4.26 2.23
CA GLN A 152 10.59 5.02 2.41
C GLN A 152 9.84 4.53 3.63
N LEU A 153 9.57 3.23 3.70
CA LEU A 153 8.82 2.61 4.78
C LEU A 153 9.52 2.77 6.14
N ARG A 154 10.86 2.70 6.17
CA ARG A 154 11.64 2.89 7.39
C ARG A 154 11.54 4.32 7.92
N THR A 155 11.53 5.32 7.05
CA THR A 155 11.32 6.72 7.45
C THR A 155 9.92 6.87 8.05
N GLU A 156 8.88 6.40 7.37
CA GLU A 156 7.50 6.44 7.86
C GLU A 156 7.30 5.68 9.19
N ALA A 157 7.99 4.54 9.36
CA ALA A 157 7.96 3.75 10.59
C ALA A 157 8.63 4.49 11.76
N SER A 158 9.77 5.16 11.50
CA SER A 158 10.47 5.97 12.50
C SER A 158 9.64 7.17 12.95
N ASP A 159 8.98 7.85 12.01
CA ASP A 159 8.10 8.99 12.31
C ASP A 159 6.85 8.56 13.12
N ALA A 160 6.45 7.30 12.96
CA ALA A 160 5.31 6.70 13.68
C ALA A 160 5.70 5.96 14.97
N ASP A 161 6.98 5.97 15.37
CA ASP A 161 7.54 5.22 16.51
C ASP A 161 7.13 3.73 16.51
N ARG A 162 7.36 3.06 15.37
CA ARG A 162 6.98 1.67 15.13
C ARG A 162 8.12 0.87 14.51
N ASP A 163 8.08 -0.46 14.74
CA ASP A 163 8.92 -1.38 13.99
C ASP A 163 8.52 -1.40 12.51
N LEU A 164 9.52 -1.58 11.63
CA LEU A 164 9.32 -1.59 10.18
C LEU A 164 8.21 -2.57 9.72
N LEU A 165 8.26 -3.81 10.21
CA LEU A 165 7.29 -4.84 9.82
C LEU A 165 5.89 -4.53 10.38
N GLU A 166 5.82 -4.03 11.60
CA GLU A 166 4.56 -3.57 12.17
C GLU A 166 3.98 -2.42 11.35
N HIS A 167 4.80 -1.43 10.98
CA HIS A 167 4.36 -0.33 10.14
C HIS A 167 3.91 -0.81 8.76
N ALA A 168 4.68 -1.68 8.10
CA ALA A 168 4.32 -2.28 6.82
C ALA A 168 2.94 -2.94 6.84
N LEU A 169 2.62 -3.65 7.92
CA LEU A 169 1.33 -4.34 8.05
C LEU A 169 0.18 -3.43 8.49
N LYS A 170 0.45 -2.32 9.20
CA LYS A 170 -0.57 -1.42 9.77
C LYS A 170 -0.75 -0.10 9.04
N THR A 171 0.12 0.23 8.07
CA THR A 171 -0.05 1.46 7.28
C THR A 171 -1.41 1.50 6.58
N SER A 172 -2.06 2.67 6.60
CA SER A 172 -3.32 2.90 5.88
C SER A 172 -3.13 3.05 4.37
N ASP A 173 -1.88 3.16 3.90
CA ASP A 173 -1.58 3.25 2.48
C ASP A 173 -1.41 1.84 1.86
N PRO A 174 -2.40 1.36 1.08
CA PRO A 174 -2.35 0.02 0.50
C PRO A 174 -1.27 -0.11 -0.57
N THR A 175 -0.88 0.99 -1.24
CA THR A 175 0.14 0.97 -2.29
C THR A 175 1.53 0.74 -1.70
N VAL A 176 1.89 1.47 -0.63
CA VAL A 176 3.17 1.31 0.07
C VAL A 176 3.30 -0.11 0.61
N ARG A 177 2.22 -0.64 1.20
CA ARG A 177 2.17 -2.00 1.72
C ARG A 177 2.34 -3.05 0.63
N ALA A 178 1.62 -2.91 -0.51
CA ALA A 178 1.68 -3.85 -1.62
C ALA A 178 3.09 -3.88 -2.22
N VAL A 179 3.64 -2.73 -2.62
CA VAL A 179 4.97 -2.63 -3.23
C VAL A 179 6.05 -3.24 -2.33
N PHE A 180 6.06 -2.93 -1.04
CA PHE A 180 7.04 -3.50 -0.12
C PHE A 180 6.92 -5.03 -0.01
N ALA A 181 5.69 -5.57 0.06
CA ALA A 181 5.47 -7.00 0.20
C ALA A 181 5.80 -7.76 -1.10
N GLU A 182 5.46 -7.20 -2.26
CA GLU A 182 5.70 -7.77 -3.58
C GLU A 182 7.21 -7.77 -3.90
N ASP A 183 7.92 -6.67 -3.69
CA ASP A 183 9.38 -6.58 -3.88
C ASP A 183 10.14 -7.56 -2.97
N ALA A 184 9.71 -7.70 -1.70
CA ALA A 184 10.27 -8.68 -0.77
C ALA A 184 10.04 -10.11 -1.27
N ALA A 185 8.82 -10.40 -1.78
CA ALA A 185 8.49 -11.70 -2.36
C ALA A 185 9.33 -12.00 -3.61
N ALA A 186 9.50 -10.99 -4.49
CA ALA A 186 10.30 -11.12 -5.69
C ALA A 186 11.75 -11.52 -5.38
N LEU A 187 12.39 -10.85 -4.41
CA LEU A 187 13.75 -11.19 -4.01
C LEU A 187 13.87 -12.60 -3.42
N ILE A 188 12.92 -13.00 -2.57
CA ILE A 188 12.88 -14.36 -1.99
C ILE A 188 12.62 -15.38 -3.07
N GLY A 189 11.66 -15.10 -3.99
CA GLY A 189 11.33 -15.95 -5.12
C GLY A 189 12.53 -16.17 -6.04
N LEU A 190 13.26 -15.11 -6.39
CA LEU A 190 14.49 -15.21 -7.20
C LEU A 190 15.56 -16.10 -6.56
N VAL A 191 15.73 -16.05 -5.24
CA VAL A 191 16.65 -16.93 -4.51
C VAL A 191 16.18 -18.38 -4.56
N ILE A 192 14.88 -18.61 -4.38
CA ILE A 192 14.28 -19.97 -4.47
C ILE A 192 14.43 -20.52 -5.90
N ALA A 193 14.11 -19.71 -6.92
CA ALA A 193 14.25 -20.11 -8.32
C ALA A 193 15.71 -20.41 -8.68
N PHE A 194 16.64 -19.56 -8.26
CA PHE A 194 18.06 -19.81 -8.46
C PHE A 194 18.52 -21.14 -7.81
N ALA A 195 18.09 -21.40 -6.58
CA ALA A 195 18.41 -22.64 -5.88
C ALA A 195 17.79 -23.87 -6.57
N GLY A 196 16.55 -23.76 -7.07
CA GLY A 196 15.87 -24.81 -7.83
C GLY A 196 16.61 -25.17 -9.14
N VAL A 197 16.93 -24.14 -9.94
CA VAL A 197 17.69 -24.29 -11.21
C VAL A 197 19.09 -24.87 -10.96
N LEU A 198 19.78 -24.37 -9.92
CA LEU A 198 21.11 -24.88 -9.58
C LEU A 198 21.07 -26.35 -9.12
N ALA A 199 20.12 -26.72 -8.29
CA ALA A 199 19.96 -28.09 -7.84
C ALA A 199 19.57 -29.01 -9.02
N HIS A 200 18.73 -28.55 -9.96
CA HIS A 200 18.44 -29.28 -11.19
C HIS A 200 19.71 -29.53 -12.00
N GLN A 201 20.53 -28.52 -12.25
CA GLN A 201 21.77 -28.67 -13.00
C GLN A 201 22.76 -29.62 -12.33
N LEU A 202 22.89 -29.58 -11.00
CA LEU A 202 23.85 -30.39 -10.26
C LEU A 202 23.40 -31.86 -10.13
N THR A 203 22.11 -32.12 -10.00
CA THR A 203 21.56 -33.46 -9.78
C THR A 203 21.12 -34.17 -11.09
N GLY A 204 20.90 -33.37 -12.16
CA GLY A 204 20.28 -33.87 -13.40
C GLY A 204 18.80 -34.21 -13.24
N SER A 205 18.18 -33.87 -12.09
CA SER A 205 16.78 -34.15 -11.79
C SER A 205 15.95 -32.85 -11.86
N PRO A 206 14.79 -32.81 -12.53
CA PRO A 206 13.91 -31.66 -12.58
C PRO A 206 13.13 -31.43 -11.27
N ILE A 207 13.11 -32.39 -10.36
CA ILE A 207 12.35 -32.34 -9.11
C ILE A 207 12.68 -31.08 -8.27
N PRO A 208 13.94 -30.67 -8.03
CA PRO A 208 14.26 -29.48 -7.25
C PRO A 208 13.72 -28.19 -7.89
N ASP A 209 13.71 -28.09 -9.22
CA ASP A 209 13.19 -26.94 -9.94
C ASP A 209 11.66 -26.86 -9.84
N ALA A 210 10.98 -27.98 -10.01
CA ALA A 210 9.53 -28.07 -9.79
C ALA A 210 9.12 -27.71 -8.36
N LEU A 211 9.88 -28.16 -7.35
CA LEU A 211 9.66 -27.77 -5.96
C LEU A 211 9.93 -26.29 -5.72
N GLY A 212 10.90 -25.72 -6.41
CA GLY A 212 11.17 -24.27 -6.42
C GLY A 212 9.98 -23.48 -6.92
N SER A 213 9.39 -23.89 -8.05
CA SER A 213 8.17 -23.27 -8.61
C SER A 213 7.00 -23.34 -7.63
N ILE A 214 6.77 -24.49 -6.99
CA ILE A 214 5.71 -24.64 -5.97
C ILE A 214 5.99 -23.73 -4.77
N ALA A 215 7.24 -23.66 -4.30
CA ALA A 215 7.61 -22.84 -3.16
C ALA A 215 7.41 -21.33 -3.45
N VAL A 216 7.77 -20.85 -4.64
CA VAL A 216 7.48 -19.48 -5.10
C VAL A 216 5.97 -19.24 -5.12
N GLY A 217 5.20 -20.16 -5.70
CA GLY A 217 3.73 -20.05 -5.73
C GLY A 217 3.10 -20.00 -4.35
N VAL A 218 3.57 -20.80 -3.39
CA VAL A 218 3.09 -20.76 -1.99
C VAL A 218 3.45 -19.43 -1.33
N LEU A 219 4.66 -18.93 -1.55
CA LEU A 219 5.09 -17.61 -1.03
C LEU A 219 4.16 -16.50 -1.52
N LEU A 220 3.90 -16.45 -2.83
CA LEU A 220 3.01 -15.45 -3.44
C LEU A 220 1.57 -15.59 -2.92
N GLY A 221 1.09 -16.83 -2.75
CA GLY A 221 -0.23 -17.08 -2.18
C GLY A 221 -0.38 -16.56 -0.76
N VAL A 222 0.62 -16.78 0.09
CA VAL A 222 0.62 -16.28 1.48
C VAL A 222 0.61 -14.75 1.50
N ILE A 223 1.45 -14.10 0.68
CA ILE A 223 1.51 -12.63 0.61
C ILE A 223 0.19 -12.07 0.10
N ALA A 224 -0.37 -12.63 -0.96
CA ALA A 224 -1.66 -12.21 -1.49
C ALA A 224 -2.77 -12.30 -0.44
N LEU A 225 -2.84 -13.39 0.34
CA LEU A 225 -3.82 -13.56 1.41
C LEU A 225 -3.64 -12.50 2.52
N ILE A 226 -2.40 -12.17 2.87
CA ILE A 226 -2.10 -11.10 3.85
C ILE A 226 -2.59 -9.75 3.30
N LEU A 227 -2.29 -9.42 2.04
CA LEU A 227 -2.72 -8.17 1.41
C LEU A 227 -4.25 -8.07 1.31
N ILE A 228 -4.93 -9.16 0.94
CA ILE A 228 -6.39 -9.24 0.89
C ILE A 228 -6.99 -8.99 2.30
N ASP A 229 -6.49 -9.67 3.34
CA ASP A 229 -7.01 -9.48 4.72
C ASP A 229 -6.80 -8.03 5.20
N ARG A 230 -5.64 -7.44 4.92
CA ARG A 230 -5.37 -6.06 5.30
C ARG A 230 -6.28 -5.06 4.58
N ASN A 231 -6.47 -5.18 3.27
CA ASN A 231 -7.39 -4.33 2.53
C ASN A 231 -8.85 -4.51 3.00
N ARG A 232 -9.25 -5.75 3.28
CA ARG A 232 -10.58 -6.06 3.84
C ARG A 232 -10.83 -5.32 5.15
N ARG A 233 -9.86 -5.25 6.07
CA ARG A 233 -10.03 -4.55 7.36
C ARG A 233 -10.33 -3.08 7.16
N PHE A 234 -9.59 -2.39 6.30
CA PHE A 234 -9.84 -0.98 5.99
C PHE A 234 -11.20 -0.75 5.31
N LEU A 235 -11.66 -1.71 4.49
CA LEU A 235 -12.99 -1.63 3.87
C LEU A 235 -14.13 -1.80 4.88
N VAL A 236 -13.93 -2.64 5.90
CA VAL A 236 -14.91 -2.87 6.97
C VAL A 236 -14.94 -1.72 7.97
N GLY A 237 -13.86 -0.97 8.12
CA GLY A 237 -13.70 0.15 9.04
C GLY A 237 -12.61 -0.13 10.07
N GLU A 238 -11.37 0.22 9.73
CA GLU A 238 -10.24 0.11 10.66
C GLU A 238 -10.12 1.41 11.46
N GLU A 239 -10.03 1.29 12.78
CA GLU A 239 -9.81 2.44 13.66
C GLU A 239 -8.41 3.04 13.41
N ALA A 240 -8.30 4.36 13.51
CA ALA A 240 -7.03 5.06 13.44
C ALA A 240 -6.06 4.55 14.52
N SER A 241 -4.78 4.62 14.23
CA SER A 241 -3.76 4.16 15.17
C SER A 241 -3.84 4.89 16.51
N PRO A 242 -3.41 4.26 17.62
CA PRO A 242 -3.38 4.91 18.94
C PRO A 242 -2.64 6.25 18.93
N GLN A 243 -1.53 6.35 18.17
CA GLN A 243 -0.76 7.58 18.02
C GLN A 243 -1.57 8.67 17.32
N LEU A 244 -2.23 8.33 16.20
CA LEU A 244 -3.06 9.29 15.46
C LEU A 244 -4.28 9.70 16.29
N ARG A 245 -4.87 8.76 17.03
CA ARG A 245 -5.97 9.05 17.95
C ARG A 245 -5.52 9.96 19.10
N GLY A 246 -4.32 9.74 19.67
CA GLY A 246 -3.72 10.61 20.69
C GLY A 246 -3.52 12.04 20.16
N ALA A 247 -2.90 12.18 18.98
CA ALA A 247 -2.71 13.47 18.33
C ALA A 247 -4.05 14.19 18.05
N GLY A 248 -5.09 13.44 17.64
CA GLY A 248 -6.44 13.96 17.45
C GLY A 248 -7.05 14.48 18.77
N LEU A 249 -6.87 13.74 19.87
CA LEU A 249 -7.32 14.13 21.20
C LEU A 249 -6.59 15.41 21.68
N GLU A 250 -5.27 15.46 21.56
CA GLU A 250 -4.48 16.66 21.89
C GLU A 250 -4.91 17.86 21.07
N THR A 251 -5.17 17.68 19.77
CA THR A 251 -5.68 18.73 18.89
C THR A 251 -7.02 19.26 19.39
N LEU A 252 -7.99 18.38 19.71
CA LEU A 252 -9.28 18.77 20.24
C LEU A 252 -9.16 19.52 21.58
N LEU A 253 -8.33 19.04 22.49
CA LEU A 253 -8.10 19.67 23.79
C LEU A 253 -7.34 20.99 23.71
N SER A 254 -6.63 21.26 22.61
CA SER A 254 -5.94 22.52 22.37
C SER A 254 -6.86 23.65 21.88
N LEU A 255 -8.08 23.33 21.45
CA LEU A 255 -9.07 24.30 20.99
C LEU A 255 -9.62 25.09 22.17
N PRO A 256 -9.58 26.45 22.17
CA PRO A 256 -9.96 27.25 23.31
C PRO A 256 -11.44 27.17 23.71
N GLU A 257 -12.29 26.74 22.77
CA GLU A 257 -13.73 26.54 23.01
C GLU A 257 -14.02 25.19 23.66
N VAL A 258 -13.08 24.24 23.64
CA VAL A 258 -13.28 22.87 24.16
C VAL A 258 -12.76 22.78 25.59
N SER A 259 -13.65 22.45 26.52
CA SER A 259 -13.32 22.26 27.93
C SER A 259 -12.79 20.83 28.19
N ARG A 260 -13.41 19.83 27.58
CA ARG A 260 -13.04 18.42 27.71
C ARG A 260 -13.58 17.61 26.53
N VAL A 261 -12.99 16.43 26.31
CA VAL A 261 -13.43 15.44 25.33
C VAL A 261 -13.81 14.16 26.07
N THR A 262 -15.01 13.62 25.82
CA THR A 262 -15.51 12.41 26.50
C THR A 262 -15.51 11.19 25.57
N PHE A 263 -15.57 11.42 24.27
CA PHE A 263 -15.59 10.39 23.25
C PHE A 263 -14.74 10.83 22.06
N LEU A 264 -13.96 9.90 21.50
CA LEU A 264 -13.23 10.11 20.25
C LEU A 264 -13.17 8.81 19.48
N ARG A 265 -13.69 8.81 18.27
CA ARG A 265 -13.53 7.76 17.26
C ARG A 265 -12.95 8.34 16.00
N MET A 266 -11.93 7.70 15.48
CA MET A 266 -11.31 8.06 14.21
C MET A 266 -11.19 6.80 13.36
N GLU A 267 -11.79 6.79 12.16
CA GLU A 267 -11.83 5.65 11.24
C GLU A 267 -11.19 6.03 9.92
N TYR A 268 -10.38 5.12 9.35
CA TYR A 268 -9.80 5.35 8.03
C TYR A 268 -10.84 5.26 6.92
N LEU A 269 -10.94 6.31 6.10
CA LEU A 269 -11.75 6.37 4.88
C LEU A 269 -10.92 6.16 3.61
N GLY A 270 -9.61 6.28 3.70
CA GLY A 270 -8.68 6.16 2.60
C GLY A 270 -7.23 6.26 3.07
N PRO A 271 -6.26 6.20 2.14
CA PRO A 271 -4.85 6.36 2.48
C PRO A 271 -4.60 7.70 3.19
N ARG A 272 -4.17 7.63 4.46
CA ARG A 272 -3.93 8.80 5.31
C ARG A 272 -5.15 9.73 5.49
N GLN A 273 -6.36 9.24 5.27
CA GLN A 273 -7.61 9.99 5.39
C GLN A 273 -8.50 9.37 6.46
N VAL A 274 -8.99 10.21 7.38
CA VAL A 274 -9.82 9.76 8.51
C VAL A 274 -11.16 10.51 8.57
N TYR A 275 -12.15 9.81 9.10
CA TYR A 275 -13.40 10.34 9.60
C TYR A 275 -13.31 10.45 11.12
N LEU A 276 -13.60 11.62 11.66
CA LEU A 276 -13.51 11.92 13.09
C LEU A 276 -14.90 12.16 13.67
N VAL A 277 -15.22 11.49 14.77
CA VAL A 277 -16.41 11.75 15.58
C VAL A 277 -15.97 11.94 17.02
N ALA A 278 -16.35 13.06 17.64
CA ALA A 278 -16.00 13.35 19.02
C ALA A 278 -17.18 13.90 19.82
N GLY A 279 -17.24 13.51 21.09
CA GLY A 279 -18.07 14.13 22.11
C GLY A 279 -17.25 15.17 22.86
N VAL A 280 -17.66 16.42 22.81
CA VAL A 280 -16.96 17.55 23.41
C VAL A 280 -17.87 18.32 24.38
N ASP A 281 -17.26 18.87 25.40
CA ASP A 281 -17.89 19.83 26.30
C ASP A 281 -17.32 21.20 26.03
N LEU A 282 -18.16 22.18 25.78
CA LEU A 282 -17.75 23.54 25.46
C LEU A 282 -17.58 24.40 26.72
N VAL A 283 -16.71 25.37 26.64
CA VAL A 283 -16.49 26.32 27.73
C VAL A 283 -17.72 27.23 27.90
N GLY A 284 -18.31 27.21 29.08
CA GLY A 284 -19.44 28.04 29.46
C GLY A 284 -20.82 27.43 29.21
N ASP A 285 -21.85 28.07 29.76
CA ASP A 285 -23.27 27.69 29.57
C ASP A 285 -23.86 28.57 28.46
N LEU A 286 -23.85 28.03 27.23
CA LEU A 286 -24.16 28.76 26.01
C LEU A 286 -25.56 28.42 25.48
N ALA A 287 -26.20 29.39 24.84
CA ALA A 287 -27.47 29.16 24.15
C ALA A 287 -27.29 28.23 22.94
N GLU A 288 -28.31 27.40 22.65
CA GLU A 288 -28.29 26.37 21.61
C GLU A 288 -27.80 26.88 20.24
N HIS A 289 -28.25 28.07 19.82
CA HIS A 289 -27.84 28.66 18.53
C HIS A 289 -26.36 29.04 18.50
N THR A 290 -25.78 29.45 19.65
CA THR A 290 -24.35 29.76 19.80
C THR A 290 -23.53 28.47 19.75
N VAL A 291 -23.96 27.44 20.47
CA VAL A 291 -23.34 26.10 20.45
C VAL A 291 -23.31 25.55 19.03
N ALA A 292 -24.44 25.60 18.29
CA ALA A 292 -24.50 25.12 16.92
C ALA A 292 -23.53 25.87 15.98
N GLY A 293 -23.30 27.17 16.20
CA GLY A 293 -22.30 27.94 15.47
C GLY A 293 -20.88 27.48 15.77
N ILE A 294 -20.53 27.41 17.07
CA ILE A 294 -19.20 26.97 17.52
C ILE A 294 -18.86 25.56 17.00
N LEU A 295 -19.77 24.60 17.12
CA LEU A 295 -19.51 23.24 16.64
C LEU A 295 -19.20 23.20 15.12
N ARG A 296 -19.95 23.97 14.31
CA ARG A 296 -19.66 24.06 12.85
C ARG A 296 -18.31 24.71 12.55
N ASP A 297 -17.96 25.75 13.30
CA ASP A 297 -16.68 26.43 13.12
C ASP A 297 -15.51 25.49 13.50
N LEU A 298 -15.64 24.74 14.60
CA LEU A 298 -14.67 23.74 15.03
C LEU A 298 -14.57 22.57 14.03
N GLU A 299 -15.71 22.05 13.54
CA GLU A 299 -15.73 21.03 12.49
C GLU A 299 -15.01 21.54 11.25
N GLY A 300 -15.25 22.78 10.82
CA GLY A 300 -14.56 23.40 9.69
C GLY A 300 -13.06 23.58 9.91
N GLN A 301 -12.62 23.93 11.13
CA GLN A 301 -11.20 24.01 11.48
C GLN A 301 -10.52 22.61 11.41
N LEU A 302 -11.17 21.57 11.92
CA LEU A 302 -10.66 20.21 11.86
C LEU A 302 -10.60 19.70 10.42
N GLU A 303 -11.61 19.97 9.60
CA GLU A 303 -11.68 19.58 8.18
C GLU A 303 -10.68 20.36 7.31
N ALA A 304 -10.14 21.49 7.76
CA ALA A 304 -9.04 22.17 7.09
C ALA A 304 -7.72 21.38 7.16
N HIS A 305 -7.61 20.41 8.09
CA HIS A 305 -6.46 19.52 8.15
C HIS A 305 -6.51 18.48 7.01
N PRO A 306 -5.44 18.31 6.21
CA PRO A 306 -5.46 17.51 4.99
C PRO A 306 -5.78 16.01 5.19
N HIS A 307 -5.66 15.51 6.43
CA HIS A 307 -5.95 14.13 6.77
C HIS A 307 -7.38 13.90 7.32
N ILE A 308 -8.13 14.96 7.63
CA ILE A 308 -9.50 14.85 8.14
C ILE A 308 -10.48 15.13 7.00
N VAL A 309 -11.14 14.07 6.51
CA VAL A 309 -12.12 14.19 5.43
C VAL A 309 -13.42 14.81 5.93
N LYS A 310 -13.84 14.40 7.13
CA LYS A 310 -15.04 14.87 7.78
C LYS A 310 -14.87 14.79 9.29
N ALA A 311 -15.28 15.83 10.00
CA ALA A 311 -15.42 15.86 11.44
C ALA A 311 -16.90 16.01 11.81
N VAL A 312 -17.32 15.34 12.88
CA VAL A 312 -18.63 15.49 13.49
C VAL A 312 -18.44 15.63 14.99
N LEU A 313 -18.86 16.76 15.52
CA LEU A 313 -18.80 17.04 16.94
C LEU A 313 -20.20 16.98 17.57
N THR A 314 -20.29 16.31 18.70
CA THR A 314 -21.50 16.22 19.51
C THR A 314 -21.23 16.76 20.90
N LEU A 315 -22.27 17.20 21.59
CA LEU A 315 -22.12 17.62 22.99
C LEU A 315 -22.05 16.39 23.90
N SER A 316 -21.23 16.52 24.94
CA SER A 316 -21.09 15.56 26.03
C SER A 316 -22.07 15.86 27.15
N ASN A 317 -22.48 14.84 27.92
CA ASN A 317 -23.22 15.03 29.16
C ASN A 317 -22.25 15.27 30.33
N GLU A 318 -22.74 15.93 31.38
CA GLU A 318 -21.94 16.28 32.57
C GLU A 318 -21.34 15.05 33.27
N ASP A 319 -22.03 13.90 33.27
CA ASP A 319 -21.66 12.65 33.92
C ASP A 319 -20.71 11.77 33.09
N GLU A 320 -20.46 12.11 31.82
CA GLU A 320 -19.54 11.36 30.98
C GLU A 320 -18.07 11.59 31.40
N PRO A 321 -17.26 10.53 31.55
CA PRO A 321 -15.87 10.67 31.95
C PRO A 321 -15.04 11.32 30.85
N SER A 322 -14.10 12.21 31.24
CA SER A 322 -13.16 12.82 30.30
C SER A 322 -12.13 11.80 29.81
N LEU A 323 -11.80 11.86 28.52
CA LEU A 323 -10.62 11.19 27.97
C LEU A 323 -9.38 11.96 28.44
N LEU A 324 -8.35 11.22 28.84
CA LEU A 324 -7.03 11.77 29.17
C LEU A 324 -6.12 11.61 27.95
N ALA A 325 -5.37 12.67 27.65
CA ALA A 325 -4.38 12.70 26.58
C ALA A 325 -3.18 11.79 26.86
#